data_9e174bfb2e5bcb3e2ebfeff485c18fd4
#
_entry.id   9e174bfb2e5bcb3e2ebfeff485c18fd4
#
_cell.length_a   1.000
_cell.length_b   1.000
_cell.length_c   1.000
_cell.angle_alpha   90.00
_cell.angle_beta   90.00
_cell.angle_gamma   90.00
#
_symmetry.space_group_name_H-M   'P 1'
#
loop_
_entity.id
_entity.type
_entity.pdbx_description
1 polymer ?
#
loop_
_entity_poly.entity_id
_entity_poly.type
_entity_poly.pdbx_seq_one_letter_code
_entity_poly.pdbx_strand_id
1 'polypeptide(L)'
;AKADFFDPDEAAWLGNRQIDLAMSNTGVITAFNQCRGALFYRLRGQHRHPRTAKMLRYYLSAQDMHERISSAHVDYSEMAEQLKNTDLIFRIRRLLEMQGQACRNVAASLRNNKPYAYSKRLGRAMEGCRQSLSHFAETHADNANLHNIRRLLDNLSSVDYQLRQLQNDASLAENDNADT
;
A
#
# COMPACT_ATOMS: atom_id res chain seq x y z
N ALA A 1 28.62 -26.86 -20.43
CA ALA A 1 27.98 -25.71 -21.03
C ALA A 1 26.47 -25.82 -20.74
N LYS A 2 25.99 -25.18 -19.67
CA LYS A 2 24.56 -24.95 -19.45
C LYS A 2 24.24 -23.66 -20.21
N ALA A 3 23.50 -23.80 -21.29
CA ALA A 3 22.93 -22.66 -21.99
C ALA A 3 21.88 -22.01 -21.06
N ASP A 4 22.02 -20.72 -20.83
CA ASP A 4 21.06 -19.89 -20.16
C ASP A 4 19.77 -19.90 -21.01
N PHE A 5 18.80 -20.67 -20.59
CA PHE A 5 17.43 -20.59 -21.09
C PHE A 5 16.73 -19.40 -20.39
N PHE A 6 17.11 -18.19 -20.76
CA PHE A 6 16.22 -17.05 -20.59
C PHE A 6 15.25 -17.11 -21.77
N ASP A 7 14.01 -17.39 -21.49
CA ASP A 7 12.95 -17.30 -22.48
C ASP A 7 12.81 -15.81 -22.86
N PRO A 8 13.01 -15.45 -24.16
CA PRO A 8 12.87 -14.06 -24.58
C PRO A 8 11.47 -13.50 -24.34
N ASP A 9 10.44 -14.33 -24.22
CA ASP A 9 9.08 -13.95 -23.88
C ASP A 9 8.97 -13.55 -22.39
N GLU A 10 9.72 -14.20 -21.51
CA GLU A 10 9.76 -13.85 -20.08
C GLU A 10 10.44 -12.50 -19.85
N ALA A 11 11.55 -12.22 -20.54
CA ALA A 11 12.23 -10.94 -20.46
C ALA A 11 11.35 -9.79 -21.00
N ALA A 12 10.63 -10.00 -22.09
CA ALA A 12 9.70 -9.04 -22.65
C ALA A 12 8.52 -8.78 -21.70
N TRP A 13 7.99 -9.82 -21.06
CA TRP A 13 6.93 -9.71 -20.08
C TRP A 13 7.35 -8.91 -18.85
N LEU A 14 8.54 -9.15 -18.29
CA LEU A 14 9.11 -8.38 -17.17
C LEU A 14 9.31 -6.91 -17.54
N GLY A 15 9.83 -6.64 -18.74
CA GLY A 15 10.01 -5.27 -19.25
C GLY A 15 8.69 -4.52 -19.36
N ASN A 16 7.65 -5.14 -19.88
CA ASN A 16 6.30 -4.55 -19.95
C ASN A 16 5.71 -4.28 -18.56
N ARG A 17 5.91 -5.17 -17.59
CA ARG A 17 5.48 -4.96 -16.20
C ARG A 17 6.18 -3.81 -15.53
N GLN A 18 7.47 -3.61 -15.77
CA GLN A 18 8.22 -2.45 -15.25
C GLN A 18 7.72 -1.13 -15.86
N ILE A 19 7.41 -1.10 -17.17
CA ILE A 19 6.82 0.06 -17.84
C ILE A 19 5.44 0.37 -17.24
N ASP A 20 4.58 -0.63 -17.08
CA ASP A 20 3.24 -0.47 -16.47
C ASP A 20 3.32 0.09 -15.05
N LEU A 21 4.27 -0.40 -14.25
CA LEU A 21 4.52 0.11 -12.90
C LEU A 21 4.98 1.56 -12.91
N ALA A 22 5.92 1.91 -13.80
CA ALA A 22 6.41 3.29 -13.94
C ALA A 22 5.30 4.25 -14.39
N MET A 23 4.46 3.84 -15.35
CA MET A 23 3.31 4.63 -15.80
C MET A 23 2.27 4.80 -14.71
N SER A 24 1.97 3.75 -13.94
CA SER A 24 1.05 3.81 -12.80
C SER A 24 1.58 4.75 -11.73
N ASN A 25 2.88 4.70 -11.43
CA ASN A 25 3.52 5.60 -10.46
C ASN A 25 3.46 7.07 -10.92
N THR A 26 3.71 7.34 -12.18
CA THR A 26 3.57 8.70 -12.78
C THR A 26 2.13 9.20 -12.66
N GLY A 27 1.13 8.35 -12.90
CA GLY A 27 -0.28 8.67 -12.73
C GLY A 27 -0.62 9.05 -11.29
N VAL A 28 -0.08 8.33 -10.30
CA VAL A 28 -0.27 8.63 -8.88
C VAL A 28 0.36 9.98 -8.52
N ILE A 29 1.59 10.26 -8.96
CA ILE A 29 2.27 11.54 -8.71
C ILE A 29 1.48 12.70 -9.32
N THR A 30 0.98 12.55 -10.53
CA THR A 30 0.15 13.56 -11.20
C THR A 30 -1.13 13.83 -10.40
N ALA A 31 -1.81 12.77 -9.93
CA ALA A 31 -3.01 12.90 -9.11
C ALA A 31 -2.72 13.61 -7.77
N PHE A 32 -1.59 13.32 -7.12
CA PHE A 32 -1.16 14.03 -5.91
C PHE A 32 -0.93 15.51 -6.15
N ASN A 33 -0.27 15.89 -7.26
CA ASN A 33 -0.02 17.29 -7.61
C ASN A 33 -1.33 18.04 -7.84
N GLN A 34 -2.30 17.44 -8.53
CA GLN A 34 -3.62 18.02 -8.77
C GLN A 34 -4.40 18.18 -7.46
N CYS A 35 -4.42 17.15 -6.63
CA CYS A 35 -5.09 17.17 -5.33
C CYS A 35 -4.49 18.23 -4.40
N ARG A 36 -3.16 18.31 -4.35
CA ARG A 36 -2.43 19.32 -3.58
C ARG A 36 -2.82 20.73 -4.00
N GLY A 37 -2.83 21.03 -5.28
CA GLY A 37 -3.23 22.34 -5.81
C GLY A 37 -4.65 22.73 -5.38
N ALA A 38 -5.61 21.81 -5.50
CA ALA A 38 -6.99 22.02 -5.09
C ALA A 38 -7.16 22.22 -3.58
N LEU A 39 -6.43 21.45 -2.75
CA LEU A 39 -6.44 21.57 -1.29
C LEU A 39 -5.83 22.90 -0.84
N PHE A 40 -4.67 23.29 -1.36
CA PHE A 40 -4.04 24.57 -1.00
C PHE A 40 -4.90 25.77 -1.39
N TYR A 41 -5.60 25.73 -2.50
CA TYR A 41 -6.54 26.78 -2.89
C TYR A 41 -7.65 26.91 -1.85
N ARG A 42 -8.23 25.81 -1.38
CA ARG A 42 -9.30 25.80 -0.37
C ARG A 42 -8.80 26.23 1.03
N LEU A 43 -7.60 25.82 1.41
CA LEU A 43 -6.99 26.17 2.69
C LEU A 43 -6.73 27.67 2.82
N ARG A 44 -6.48 28.41 1.74
CA ARG A 44 -6.31 29.86 1.76
C ARG A 44 -7.58 30.61 2.14
N GLY A 45 -8.77 30.02 1.85
CA GLY A 45 -10.06 30.68 2.08
C GLY A 45 -10.87 30.12 3.27
N GLN A 46 -10.62 28.88 3.69
CA GLN A 46 -11.48 28.17 4.65
C GLN A 46 -10.70 27.26 5.59
N HIS A 47 -9.78 27.82 6.38
CA HIS A 47 -8.89 27.06 7.26
C HIS A 47 -9.58 26.17 8.32
N ARG A 48 -10.86 26.40 8.62
CA ARG A 48 -11.59 25.73 9.70
C ARG A 48 -12.74 24.85 9.22
N HIS A 49 -12.91 24.65 7.93
CA HIS A 49 -14.02 23.84 7.46
C HIS A 49 -13.72 22.33 7.69
N PRO A 50 -14.57 21.59 8.44
CA PRO A 50 -14.31 20.17 8.79
C PRO A 50 -14.06 19.29 7.57
N ARG A 51 -14.78 19.53 6.47
CA ARG A 51 -14.58 18.80 5.21
C ARG A 51 -13.19 19.01 4.60
N THR A 52 -12.66 20.22 4.69
CA THR A 52 -11.30 20.51 4.19
C THR A 52 -10.24 19.82 5.05
N ALA A 53 -10.40 19.84 6.36
CA ALA A 53 -9.53 19.13 7.29
C ALA A 53 -9.56 17.60 7.05
N LYS A 54 -10.74 17.04 6.84
CA LYS A 54 -10.91 15.62 6.49
C LYS A 54 -10.18 15.28 5.18
N MET A 55 -10.37 16.06 4.12
CA MET A 55 -9.70 15.85 2.83
C MET A 55 -8.19 15.95 2.94
N LEU A 56 -7.67 16.88 3.76
CA LEU A 56 -6.24 16.99 4.01
C LEU A 56 -5.68 15.73 4.68
N ARG A 57 -6.38 15.17 5.67
CA ARG A 57 -5.96 13.92 6.31
C ARG A 57 -5.90 12.75 5.34
N TYR A 58 -6.92 12.59 4.50
CA TYR A 58 -6.91 11.55 3.44
C TYR A 58 -5.75 11.74 2.46
N TYR A 59 -5.48 12.98 2.08
CA TYR A 59 -4.34 13.31 1.22
C TYR A 59 -3.01 12.92 1.86
N LEU A 60 -2.79 13.32 3.12
CA LEU A 60 -1.55 13.01 3.86
C LEU A 60 -1.38 11.50 4.08
N SER A 61 -2.45 10.79 4.44
CA SER A 61 -2.42 9.32 4.57
C SER A 61 -2.09 8.63 3.25
N ALA A 62 -2.68 9.08 2.14
CA ALA A 62 -2.38 8.54 0.81
C ALA A 62 -0.93 8.81 0.40
N GLN A 63 -0.41 10.00 0.70
CA GLN A 63 0.98 10.37 0.44
C GLN A 63 1.95 9.51 1.25
N ASP A 64 1.70 9.32 2.55
CA ASP A 64 2.52 8.46 3.41
C ASP A 64 2.52 7.00 2.89
N MET A 65 1.36 6.45 2.54
CA MET A 65 1.27 5.10 1.96
C MET A 65 2.06 4.98 0.65
N HIS A 66 1.93 5.95 -0.25
CA HIS A 66 2.66 5.95 -1.51
C HIS A 66 4.17 6.04 -1.30
N GLU A 67 4.64 6.89 -0.40
CA GLU A 67 6.05 7.03 -0.07
C GLU A 67 6.63 5.73 0.48
N ARG A 68 5.91 5.06 1.39
CA ARG A 68 6.29 3.77 1.96
C ARG A 68 6.42 2.67 0.91
N ILE A 69 5.49 2.61 -0.03
CA ILE A 69 5.49 1.64 -1.12
C ILE A 69 6.64 1.93 -2.09
N SER A 70 6.84 3.21 -2.43
CA SER A 70 7.86 3.64 -3.41
C SER A 70 9.28 3.59 -2.86
N SER A 71 9.47 3.77 -1.55
CA SER A 71 10.79 3.73 -0.90
C SER A 71 11.32 2.31 -0.65
N ALA A 72 10.45 1.32 -0.76
CA ALA A 72 10.86 -0.08 -0.73
C ALA A 72 11.58 -0.42 -2.04
N HIS A 73 12.87 -0.08 -2.14
CA HIS A 73 13.74 -0.52 -3.23
C HIS A 73 13.99 -2.03 -3.10
N VAL A 74 12.97 -2.81 -3.40
CA VAL A 74 13.04 -4.27 -3.37
C VAL A 74 13.11 -4.74 -4.81
N ASP A 75 14.13 -5.52 -5.13
CA ASP A 75 14.11 -6.34 -6.34
C ASP A 75 13.10 -7.47 -6.13
N TYR A 76 11.87 -7.21 -6.59
CA TYR A 76 10.78 -8.18 -6.46
C TYR A 76 11.06 -9.47 -7.22
N SER A 77 11.85 -9.43 -8.29
CA SER A 77 12.20 -10.61 -9.08
C SER A 77 13.15 -11.51 -8.32
N GLU A 78 14.20 -10.93 -7.73
CA GLU A 78 15.13 -11.65 -6.87
C GLU A 78 14.44 -12.22 -5.63
N MET A 79 13.60 -11.42 -4.97
CA MET A 79 12.83 -11.84 -3.81
C MET A 79 11.87 -12.99 -4.16
N ALA A 80 11.17 -12.91 -5.28
CA ALA A 80 10.25 -13.95 -5.72
C ALA A 80 10.98 -15.26 -6.00
N GLU A 81 12.17 -15.22 -6.63
CA GLU A 81 12.98 -16.39 -6.87
C GLU A 81 13.44 -17.07 -5.58
N GLN A 82 13.86 -16.29 -4.59
CA GLN A 82 14.31 -16.82 -3.30
C GLN A 82 13.17 -17.38 -2.44
N LEU A 83 11.98 -16.81 -2.55
CA LEU A 83 10.82 -17.21 -1.77
C LEU A 83 9.88 -18.17 -2.51
N LYS A 84 10.20 -18.58 -3.74
CA LYS A 84 9.29 -19.36 -4.61
C LYS A 84 8.77 -20.66 -4.01
N ASN A 85 9.53 -21.27 -3.11
CA ASN A 85 9.19 -22.53 -2.44
C ASN A 85 8.62 -22.31 -1.02
N THR A 86 8.29 -21.08 -0.66
CA THR A 86 7.74 -20.74 0.65
C THR A 86 6.30 -20.24 0.53
N ASP A 87 5.52 -20.35 1.59
CA ASP A 87 4.18 -19.76 1.64
C ASP A 87 4.22 -18.23 1.79
N LEU A 88 5.37 -17.67 2.23
CA LEU A 88 5.56 -16.24 2.47
C LEU A 88 5.31 -15.40 1.21
N ILE A 89 5.80 -15.84 0.04
CA ILE A 89 5.61 -15.11 -1.21
C ILE A 89 4.11 -14.98 -1.58
N PHE A 90 3.34 -16.05 -1.40
CA PHE A 90 1.90 -16.03 -1.66
C PHE A 90 1.14 -15.14 -0.68
N ARG A 91 1.56 -15.13 0.60
CA ARG A 91 0.97 -14.27 1.62
C ARG A 91 1.26 -12.79 1.37
N ILE A 92 2.50 -12.44 0.99
CA ILE A 92 2.87 -11.07 0.61
C ILE A 92 2.06 -10.62 -0.60
N ARG A 93 1.98 -11.44 -1.65
CA ARG A 93 1.19 -11.13 -2.83
C ARG A 93 -0.28 -10.89 -2.47
N ARG A 94 -0.87 -11.78 -1.69
CA ARG A 94 -2.25 -11.66 -1.22
C ARG A 94 -2.48 -10.39 -0.42
N LEU A 95 -1.55 -10.05 0.47
CA LEU A 95 -1.62 -8.83 1.27
C LEU A 95 -1.59 -7.57 0.39
N LEU A 96 -0.69 -7.51 -0.60
CA LEU A 96 -0.61 -6.40 -1.55
C LEU A 96 -1.90 -6.23 -2.35
N GLU A 97 -2.48 -7.33 -2.84
CA GLU A 97 -3.78 -7.32 -3.54
C GLU A 97 -4.90 -6.76 -2.65
N MET A 98 -4.94 -7.19 -1.38
CA MET A 98 -5.95 -6.75 -0.41
C MET A 98 -5.77 -5.28 0.00
N GLN A 99 -4.53 -4.82 0.17
CA GLN A 99 -4.24 -3.40 0.45
C GLN A 99 -4.63 -2.51 -0.75
N GLY A 100 -4.32 -2.94 -1.98
CA GLY A 100 -4.75 -2.26 -3.19
C GLY A 100 -6.28 -2.18 -3.29
N GLN A 101 -6.99 -3.24 -2.94
CA GLN A 101 -8.46 -3.22 -2.90
C GLN A 101 -8.99 -2.30 -1.80
N ALA A 102 -8.35 -2.27 -0.63
CA ALA A 102 -8.71 -1.34 0.45
C ALA A 102 -8.56 0.12 0.02
N CYS A 103 -7.48 0.48 -0.69
CA CYS A 103 -7.32 1.83 -1.25
C CYS A 103 -8.44 2.18 -2.24
N ARG A 104 -8.86 1.25 -3.11
CA ARG A 104 -10.01 1.46 -4.01
C ARG A 104 -11.31 1.65 -3.23
N ASN A 105 -11.51 0.92 -2.14
CA ASN A 105 -12.69 1.05 -1.29
C ASN A 105 -12.72 2.40 -0.57
N VAL A 106 -11.57 2.91 -0.09
CA VAL A 106 -11.45 4.27 0.46
C VAL A 106 -11.86 5.30 -0.59
N ALA A 107 -11.33 5.19 -1.81
CA ALA A 107 -11.67 6.11 -2.90
C ALA A 107 -13.17 6.07 -3.26
N ALA A 108 -13.78 4.88 -3.27
CA ALA A 108 -15.21 4.71 -3.50
C ALA A 108 -16.05 5.33 -2.36
N SER A 109 -15.64 5.15 -1.11
CA SER A 109 -16.29 5.75 0.05
C SER A 109 -16.27 7.27 -0.01
N LEU A 110 -15.13 7.87 -0.39
CA LEU A 110 -15.00 9.31 -0.57
C LEU A 110 -15.90 9.85 -1.68
N ARG A 111 -15.95 9.17 -2.84
CA ARG A 111 -16.81 9.59 -3.97
C ARG A 111 -18.29 9.52 -3.63
N ASN A 112 -18.69 8.51 -2.89
CA ASN A 112 -20.09 8.26 -2.54
C ASN A 112 -20.50 8.91 -1.22
N ASN A 113 -19.62 9.67 -0.58
CA ASN A 113 -19.82 10.26 0.74
C ASN A 113 -20.30 9.22 1.78
N LYS A 114 -19.71 8.04 1.78
CA LYS A 114 -20.00 6.96 2.72
C LYS A 114 -18.79 6.72 3.63
N PRO A 115 -19.01 6.24 4.87
CA PRO A 115 -17.90 5.87 5.74
C PRO A 115 -17.12 4.69 5.16
N TYR A 116 -15.80 4.73 5.31
CA TYR A 116 -14.93 3.60 4.98
C TYR A 116 -14.90 2.61 6.15
N ALA A 117 -15.07 1.33 5.85
CA ALA A 117 -14.95 0.24 6.81
C ALA A 117 -13.68 -0.58 6.55
N TYR A 118 -12.80 -0.66 7.54
CA TYR A 118 -11.61 -1.50 7.47
C TYR A 118 -11.97 -2.99 7.55
N SER A 119 -11.43 -3.79 6.63
CA SER A 119 -11.73 -5.22 6.58
C SER A 119 -10.92 -6.01 7.61
N LYS A 120 -11.60 -6.77 8.49
CA LYS A 120 -10.94 -7.72 9.41
C LYS A 120 -10.10 -8.78 8.68
N ARG A 121 -10.44 -9.08 7.42
CA ARG A 121 -9.66 -10.01 6.58
C ARG A 121 -8.27 -9.46 6.27
N LEU A 122 -8.17 -8.14 6.04
CA LEU A 122 -6.89 -7.47 5.80
C LEU A 122 -5.98 -7.59 7.03
N GLY A 123 -6.52 -7.35 8.24
CA GLY A 123 -5.77 -7.53 9.48
C GLY A 123 -5.26 -8.96 9.70
N ARG A 124 -6.10 -9.96 9.38
CA ARG A 124 -5.67 -11.38 9.43
C ARG A 124 -4.59 -11.70 8.39
N ALA A 125 -4.70 -11.14 7.19
CA ALA A 125 -3.68 -11.33 6.16
C ALA A 125 -2.33 -10.70 6.57
N MET A 126 -2.34 -9.53 7.19
CA MET A 126 -1.15 -8.89 7.74
C MET A 126 -0.50 -9.74 8.83
N GLU A 127 -1.28 -10.23 9.78
CA GLU A 127 -0.79 -11.10 10.85
C GLU A 127 -0.25 -12.42 10.30
N GLY A 128 -0.91 -13.02 9.32
CA GLY A 128 -0.43 -14.23 8.64
C GLY A 128 0.92 -14.03 7.96
N CYS A 129 1.16 -12.85 7.35
CA CYS A 129 2.47 -12.51 6.80
C CYS A 129 3.55 -12.40 7.89
N ARG A 130 3.25 -11.78 9.05
CA ARG A 130 4.20 -11.67 10.15
C ARG A 130 4.61 -13.04 10.70
N GLN A 131 3.63 -13.91 10.91
CA GLN A 131 3.88 -15.28 11.39
C GLN A 131 4.71 -16.09 10.40
N SER A 132 4.40 -16.00 9.10
CA SER A 132 5.15 -16.67 8.04
C SER A 132 6.58 -16.13 7.93
N LEU A 133 6.79 -14.83 8.10
CA LEU A 133 8.13 -14.23 8.13
C LEU A 133 8.92 -14.70 9.35
N SER A 134 8.32 -14.76 10.54
CA SER A 134 8.97 -15.27 11.74
C SER A 134 9.46 -16.70 11.53
N HIS A 135 8.60 -17.57 11.00
CA HIS A 135 8.97 -18.94 10.70
C HIS A 135 10.09 -19.04 9.63
N PHE A 136 10.01 -18.23 8.58
CA PHE A 136 11.06 -18.15 7.56
C PHE A 136 12.39 -17.71 8.17
N ALA A 137 12.40 -16.71 9.06
CA ALA A 137 13.58 -16.19 9.71
C ALA A 137 14.25 -17.22 10.65
N GLU A 138 13.47 -18.08 11.31
CA GLU A 138 13.98 -19.16 12.16
C GLU A 138 14.73 -20.23 11.34
N THR A 139 14.22 -20.52 10.14
CA THR A 139 14.76 -21.58 9.27
C THR A 139 15.82 -21.07 8.28
N HIS A 140 15.90 -19.76 8.03
CA HIS A 140 16.78 -19.12 7.05
C HIS A 140 17.50 -17.89 7.63
N ALA A 141 18.03 -18.00 8.87
CA ALA A 141 18.66 -16.88 9.58
C ALA A 141 19.82 -16.23 8.79
N ASP A 142 20.54 -17.02 8.00
CA ASP A 142 21.68 -16.57 7.19
C ASP A 142 21.28 -16.04 5.80
N ASN A 143 19.98 -15.91 5.50
CA ASN A 143 19.53 -15.42 4.21
C ASN A 143 19.87 -13.93 4.05
N ALA A 144 20.67 -13.60 3.02
CA ALA A 144 21.14 -12.24 2.76
C ALA A 144 20.00 -11.23 2.53
N ASN A 145 18.82 -11.68 2.08
CA ASN A 145 17.67 -10.83 1.80
C ASN A 145 16.65 -10.75 2.94
N LEU A 146 16.88 -11.42 4.06
CA LEU A 146 15.96 -11.38 5.21
C LEU A 146 15.69 -9.95 5.69
N HIS A 147 16.72 -9.10 5.68
CA HIS A 147 16.59 -7.68 6.03
C HIS A 147 15.63 -6.94 5.07
N ASN A 148 15.74 -7.17 3.76
CA ASN A 148 14.89 -6.55 2.75
C ASN A 148 13.43 -7.02 2.87
N ILE A 149 13.22 -8.31 3.17
CA ILE A 149 11.89 -8.87 3.40
C ILE A 149 11.25 -8.26 4.64
N ARG A 150 12.00 -8.12 5.74
CA ARG A 150 11.54 -7.44 6.96
C ARG A 150 11.14 -6.00 6.68
N ARG A 151 11.99 -5.24 5.97
CA ARG A 151 11.69 -3.86 5.56
C ARG A 151 10.41 -3.76 4.73
N LEU A 152 10.22 -4.67 3.78
CA LEU A 152 8.99 -4.71 2.99
C LEU A 152 7.77 -4.92 3.89
N LEU A 153 7.81 -5.89 4.80
CA LEU A 153 6.69 -6.14 5.71
C LEU A 153 6.44 -4.98 6.67
N ASP A 154 7.48 -4.30 7.14
CA ASP A 154 7.34 -3.09 7.96
C ASP A 154 6.63 -1.97 7.19
N ASN A 155 6.98 -1.77 5.92
CA ASN A 155 6.30 -0.82 5.05
C ASN A 155 4.83 -1.20 4.82
N LEU A 156 4.53 -2.48 4.55
CA LEU A 156 3.15 -2.96 4.40
C LEU A 156 2.36 -2.86 5.71
N SER A 157 3.00 -3.04 6.85
CA SER A 157 2.42 -2.82 8.17
C SER A 157 2.05 -1.36 8.40
N SER A 158 2.89 -0.43 7.95
CA SER A 158 2.61 1.00 8.01
C SER A 158 1.43 1.39 7.11
N VAL A 159 1.33 0.80 5.92
CA VAL A 159 0.16 0.97 5.04
C VAL A 159 -1.12 0.46 5.71
N ASP A 160 -1.07 -0.71 6.33
CA ASP A 160 -2.20 -1.27 7.08
C ASP A 160 -2.65 -0.36 8.23
N TYR A 161 -1.70 0.20 8.96
CA TYR A 161 -1.98 1.18 10.02
C TYR A 161 -2.72 2.41 9.48
N GLN A 162 -2.26 3.00 8.37
CA GLN A 162 -2.92 4.14 7.74
C GLN A 162 -4.36 3.81 7.32
N LEU A 163 -4.58 2.64 6.73
CA LEU A 163 -5.91 2.20 6.32
C LEU A 163 -6.86 2.03 7.53
N ARG A 164 -6.35 1.56 8.68
CA ARG A 164 -7.14 1.49 9.93
C ARG A 164 -7.52 2.87 10.45
N GLN A 165 -6.58 3.82 10.42
CA GLN A 165 -6.84 5.19 10.88
C GLN A 165 -7.92 5.89 10.06
N LEU A 166 -8.00 5.63 8.76
CA LEU A 166 -9.03 6.20 7.88
C LEU A 166 -10.45 5.75 8.25
N GLN A 167 -10.64 4.55 8.84
CA GLN A 167 -11.92 4.15 9.44
C GLN A 167 -12.28 4.99 10.66
N ASN A 168 -11.33 5.20 11.57
CA ASN A 168 -11.57 5.95 12.81
C ASN A 168 -11.94 7.40 12.54
N ASP A 169 -11.35 8.02 11.52
CA ASP A 169 -11.68 9.38 11.10
C ASP A 169 -13.12 9.52 10.57
N ALA A 170 -13.68 8.47 10.02
CA ALA A 170 -15.09 8.47 9.57
C ALA A 170 -16.07 8.46 10.76
N SER A 171 -15.76 7.71 11.82
CA SER A 171 -16.62 7.61 13.01
C SER A 171 -16.64 8.89 13.84
N LEU A 172 -15.56 9.66 13.88
CA LEU A 172 -15.50 10.95 14.58
C LEU A 172 -16.39 12.02 13.89
N ALA A 173 -16.51 11.96 12.57
CA ALA A 173 -17.34 12.91 11.81
C ALA A 173 -18.86 12.67 11.96
N GLU A 174 -19.26 11.44 12.32
CA GLU A 174 -20.68 11.12 12.59
C GLU A 174 -21.11 11.61 13.97
N ASN A 175 -20.22 11.61 14.95
CA ASN A 175 -20.53 12.11 16.30
C ASN A 175 -20.66 13.64 16.35
N ASP A 176 -19.93 14.39 15.52
CA ASP A 176 -20.06 15.85 15.45
C ASP A 176 -21.38 16.32 14.78
N ASN A 177 -22.05 15.46 14.01
CA ASN A 177 -23.34 15.76 13.40
C ASN A 177 -24.55 15.35 14.27
N ALA A 178 -24.33 14.65 15.38
CA ALA A 178 -25.39 14.24 16.29
C ALA A 178 -25.68 15.28 17.41
N ASP A 179 -24.79 16.27 17.58
CA ASP A 179 -24.90 17.32 18.61
C ASP A 179 -25.36 18.69 18.05
N THR A 180 -25.89 18.74 16.83
CA THR A 180 -26.55 19.92 16.24
C THR A 180 -28.00 19.64 15.89
#